data_185febd10993131a823eeb72b1d267f2
#
_entry.id   185febd10993131a823eeb72b1d267f2
#
_cell.length_a   1.000
_cell.length_b   1.000
_cell.length_c   1.000
_cell.angle_alpha   90.00
_cell.angle_beta   90.00
_cell.angle_gamma   90.00
#
_symmetry.space_group_name_H-M   'P 1'
#
loop_
_entity.id
_entity.type
_entity.pdbx_description
1 polymer ?
#
loop_
_entity_poly.entity_id
_entity_poly.type
_entity_poly.pdbx_seq_one_letter_code
_entity_poly.pdbx_strand_id
1 'polypeptide(L)'
;MAAPTLDDWKQMYHALWRIRLFEAQVQRLAATGEVPGFPHLSTGQEAVAVGVCAHLTRDDVLFTSHRGHGHVLAKGSDLKATLAEILGREDGLCRGRGGSMHLVDAANGVLGATGVVAGNLALAAGAAWAAQAQGKQNISVVFFGDGATGAGAFHETLNVAALWRLPVLFVCENNGYAEFTSREEHSNVTHVSSFAAPYAMPAKTIDGNDLPTVFAAAREAIEILRNGAGPYLLECMTFRMAGHYVGDAQQYRSKEELAAIRDKCPIERLKRHLMERGVKQGELDTIGERAKQEVQQAVEAARAAPRPDATRVLEDVYRSPSLNAIPG
;
A
#
# COMPACT_ATOMS: atom_id res chain seq x y z
N MET A 1 -20.07 -11.76 -1.32
CA MET A 1 -20.15 -10.64 -0.33
C MET A 1 -21.28 -9.67 -0.71
N ALA A 2 -21.99 -9.08 0.28
CA ALA A 2 -23.05 -8.09 0.02
C ALA A 2 -22.50 -6.82 -0.66
N ALA A 3 -23.39 -6.07 -1.33
CA ALA A 3 -23.02 -4.75 -1.84
C ALA A 3 -22.76 -3.78 -0.66
N PRO A 4 -21.81 -2.85 -0.78
CA PRO A 4 -21.52 -1.91 0.28
C PRO A 4 -22.69 -0.96 0.51
N THR A 5 -22.99 -0.71 1.78
CA THR A 5 -23.98 0.27 2.21
C THR A 5 -23.46 1.70 2.05
N LEU A 6 -24.34 2.70 2.22
CA LEU A 6 -23.92 4.09 2.20
C LEU A 6 -22.93 4.41 3.33
N ASP A 7 -23.09 3.76 4.48
CA ASP A 7 -22.16 3.94 5.62
C ASP A 7 -20.81 3.29 5.36
N ASP A 8 -20.74 2.16 4.67
CA ASP A 8 -19.47 1.56 4.24
C ASP A 8 -18.71 2.51 3.30
N TRP A 9 -19.40 3.17 2.37
CA TRP A 9 -18.81 4.18 1.50
C TRP A 9 -18.29 5.41 2.25
N LYS A 10 -19.01 5.87 3.29
CA LYS A 10 -18.54 6.96 4.17
C LYS A 10 -17.32 6.55 4.99
N GLN A 11 -17.27 5.31 5.46
CA GLN A 11 -16.08 4.78 6.15
C GLN A 11 -14.87 4.72 5.21
N MET A 12 -15.04 4.26 3.97
CA MET A 12 -13.98 4.28 2.97
C MET A 12 -13.55 5.71 2.60
N TYR A 13 -14.49 6.67 2.53
CA TYR A 13 -14.17 8.10 2.33
C TYR A 13 -13.33 8.66 3.49
N HIS A 14 -13.66 8.29 4.73
CA HIS A 14 -12.84 8.62 5.89
C HIS A 14 -11.44 8.01 5.80
N ALA A 15 -11.32 6.74 5.37
CA ALA A 15 -10.03 6.09 5.20
C ALA A 15 -9.15 6.77 4.12
N LEU A 16 -9.74 7.22 3.00
CA LEU A 16 -9.01 8.00 1.99
C LEU A 16 -8.44 9.31 2.60
N TRP A 17 -9.25 10.01 3.39
CA TRP A 17 -8.80 11.25 4.06
C TRP A 17 -7.72 10.97 5.10
N ARG A 18 -7.83 9.91 5.88
CA ARG A 18 -6.79 9.52 6.85
C ARG A 18 -5.46 9.31 6.16
N ILE A 19 -5.43 8.56 5.05
CA ILE A 19 -4.20 8.32 4.28
C ILE A 19 -3.65 9.64 3.71
N ARG A 20 -4.48 10.44 3.05
CA ARG A 20 -4.09 11.72 2.46
C ARG A 20 -3.47 12.67 3.49
N LEU A 21 -4.11 12.83 4.63
CA LEU A 21 -3.67 13.72 5.68
C LEU A 21 -2.44 13.19 6.42
N PHE A 22 -2.35 11.88 6.58
CA PHE A 22 -1.15 11.21 7.09
C PHE A 22 0.05 11.50 6.19
N GLU A 23 -0.07 11.28 4.89
CA GLU A 23 1.00 11.55 3.92
C GLU A 23 1.40 13.03 3.88
N ALA A 24 0.44 13.95 3.99
CA ALA A 24 0.73 15.37 4.10
C ALA A 24 1.53 15.71 5.37
N GLN A 25 1.26 15.03 6.50
CA GLN A 25 2.07 15.20 7.71
C GLN A 25 3.46 14.58 7.57
N VAL A 26 3.59 13.40 6.97
CA VAL A 26 4.90 12.80 6.68
C VAL A 26 5.74 13.72 5.80
N GLN A 27 5.14 14.30 4.76
CA GLN A 27 5.81 15.29 3.90
C GLN A 27 6.31 16.51 4.70
N ARG A 28 5.45 17.07 5.55
CA ARG A 28 5.80 18.23 6.40
C ARG A 28 6.93 17.89 7.38
N LEU A 29 6.84 16.74 8.05
CA LEU A 29 7.83 16.29 9.03
C LEU A 29 9.18 15.97 8.37
N ALA A 30 9.15 15.44 7.15
CA ALA A 30 10.38 15.21 6.38
C ALA A 30 11.03 16.54 5.96
N ALA A 31 10.23 17.54 5.56
CA ALA A 31 10.74 18.87 5.20
C ALA A 31 11.39 19.61 6.39
N THR A 32 10.98 19.28 7.63
CA THR A 32 11.61 19.83 8.86
C THR A 32 12.76 18.95 9.40
N GLY A 33 13.12 17.87 8.71
CA GLY A 33 14.20 16.97 9.11
C GLY A 33 13.85 16.02 10.27
N GLU A 34 12.59 15.91 10.64
CA GLU A 34 12.14 15.01 11.71
C GLU A 34 12.02 13.54 11.26
N VAL A 35 11.82 13.30 9.97
CA VAL A 35 11.74 11.94 9.39
C VAL A 35 13.08 11.56 8.80
N PRO A 36 13.72 10.49 9.28
CA PRO A 36 14.96 10.00 8.68
C PRO A 36 14.70 9.32 7.33
N GLY A 37 15.66 9.43 6.41
CA GLY A 37 15.62 8.77 5.11
C GLY A 37 14.79 9.50 4.06
N PHE A 38 14.27 8.74 3.11
CA PHE A 38 13.57 9.26 1.91
C PHE A 38 12.13 8.72 1.84
N PRO A 39 11.16 9.34 2.51
CA PRO A 39 9.77 8.89 2.44
C PRO A 39 9.20 8.97 1.02
N HIS A 40 8.45 7.95 0.64
CA HIS A 40 7.77 7.82 -0.63
C HIS A 40 6.26 7.84 -0.39
N LEU A 41 5.62 8.94 -0.78
CA LEU A 41 4.21 9.17 -0.46
C LEU A 41 3.27 8.43 -1.42
N SER A 42 2.21 7.85 -0.90
CA SER A 42 1.14 7.21 -1.68
C SER A 42 0.04 8.17 -2.12
N THR A 43 0.26 9.48 -1.98
CA THR A 43 -0.70 10.54 -2.34
C THR A 43 -1.12 10.42 -3.81
N GLY A 44 -2.41 10.25 -4.05
CA GLY A 44 -3.01 10.00 -5.37
C GLY A 44 -3.41 8.54 -5.60
N GLN A 45 -2.89 7.58 -4.81
CA GLN A 45 -3.11 6.15 -4.96
C GLN A 45 -4.01 5.56 -3.84
N GLU A 46 -4.63 6.41 -3.02
CA GLU A 46 -5.37 5.99 -1.83
C GLU A 46 -6.53 5.04 -2.13
N ALA A 47 -7.18 5.20 -3.30
CA ALA A 47 -8.33 4.36 -3.68
C ALA A 47 -7.92 2.90 -3.90
N VAL A 48 -6.72 2.63 -4.40
CA VAL A 48 -6.21 1.26 -4.57
C VAL A 48 -6.06 0.60 -3.21
N ALA A 49 -5.38 1.27 -2.28
CA ALA A 49 -5.17 0.76 -0.93
C ALA A 49 -6.51 0.46 -0.21
N VAL A 50 -7.41 1.45 -0.19
CA VAL A 50 -8.69 1.33 0.53
C VAL A 50 -9.62 0.31 -0.14
N GLY A 51 -9.75 0.34 -1.48
CA GLY A 51 -10.66 -0.54 -2.20
C GLY A 51 -10.26 -2.02 -2.13
N VAL A 52 -8.97 -2.32 -2.15
CA VAL A 52 -8.47 -3.69 -2.00
C VAL A 52 -8.57 -4.15 -0.54
N CYS A 53 -8.08 -3.34 0.41
CA CYS A 53 -8.05 -3.74 1.82
C CYS A 53 -9.45 -3.86 2.44
N ALA A 54 -10.48 -3.22 1.89
CA ALA A 54 -11.87 -3.36 2.34
C ALA A 54 -12.40 -4.81 2.29
N HIS A 55 -11.76 -5.70 1.53
CA HIS A 55 -12.14 -7.10 1.41
C HIS A 55 -11.26 -8.06 2.21
N LEU A 56 -10.21 -7.55 2.86
CA LEU A 56 -9.27 -8.37 3.59
C LEU A 56 -9.72 -8.58 5.03
N THR A 57 -9.55 -9.80 5.50
CA THR A 57 -9.72 -10.15 6.91
C THR A 57 -8.40 -9.90 7.68
N ARG A 58 -8.45 -10.03 8.99
CA ARG A 58 -7.24 -9.92 9.82
C ARG A 58 -6.22 -11.00 9.50
N ASP A 59 -6.67 -12.21 9.12
CA ASP A 59 -5.83 -13.37 8.84
C ASP A 59 -5.19 -13.31 7.44
N ASP A 60 -5.73 -12.50 6.53
CA ASP A 60 -5.12 -12.28 5.23
C ASP A 60 -3.84 -11.48 5.38
N VAL A 61 -2.80 -11.85 4.64
CA VAL A 61 -1.50 -11.21 4.75
C VAL A 61 -1.25 -10.23 3.62
N LEU A 62 -0.55 -9.15 3.95
CA LEU A 62 -0.24 -8.06 3.05
C LEU A 62 1.27 -7.82 2.98
N PHE A 63 1.76 -7.68 1.76
CA PHE A 63 3.11 -7.19 1.46
C PHE A 63 3.02 -5.94 0.59
N THR A 64 3.95 -5.00 0.78
CA THR A 64 3.94 -3.75 0.03
C THR A 64 5.36 -3.29 -0.32
N SER A 65 5.43 -2.26 -1.15
CA SER A 65 6.68 -1.62 -1.57
C SER A 65 7.09 -0.49 -0.60
N HIS A 66 8.13 0.25 -0.99
CA HIS A 66 8.57 1.48 -0.32
C HIS A 66 7.48 2.57 -0.19
N ARG A 67 6.39 2.50 -0.95
CA ARG A 67 5.23 3.40 -0.92
C ARG A 67 4.06 2.80 -0.15
N GLY A 68 4.36 2.17 1.00
CA GLY A 68 3.44 1.30 1.71
C GLY A 68 2.52 1.95 2.73
N HIS A 69 2.66 3.24 3.05
CA HIS A 69 1.91 3.87 4.15
C HIS A 69 0.39 3.69 4.00
N GLY A 70 -0.14 4.00 2.81
CA GLY A 70 -1.56 3.85 2.52
C GLY A 70 -2.06 2.42 2.70
N HIS A 71 -1.30 1.42 2.25
CA HIS A 71 -1.66 0.00 2.36
C HIS A 71 -1.69 -0.48 3.82
N VAL A 72 -0.66 -0.09 4.59
CA VAL A 72 -0.54 -0.43 6.03
C VAL A 72 -1.71 0.16 6.81
N LEU A 73 -2.04 1.43 6.58
CA LEU A 73 -3.17 2.10 7.22
C LEU A 73 -4.52 1.53 6.79
N ALA A 74 -4.70 1.22 5.49
CA ALA A 74 -5.91 0.63 4.97
C ALA A 74 -6.13 -0.81 5.50
N LYS A 75 -5.06 -1.55 5.80
CA LYS A 75 -5.13 -2.89 6.41
C LYS A 75 -5.51 -2.84 7.88
N GLY A 76 -5.45 -1.65 8.53
CA GLY A 76 -5.92 -1.43 9.88
C GLY A 76 -4.83 -1.14 10.92
N SER A 77 -3.59 -0.88 10.49
CA SER A 77 -2.53 -0.48 11.43
C SER A 77 -2.83 0.87 12.09
N ASP A 78 -2.37 1.01 13.32
CA ASP A 78 -2.60 2.20 14.14
C ASP A 78 -1.84 3.43 13.59
N LEU A 79 -2.51 4.58 13.52
CA LEU A 79 -1.93 5.83 13.02
C LEU A 79 -0.72 6.30 13.82
N LYS A 80 -0.84 6.25 15.18
CA LYS A 80 0.22 6.68 16.08
C LYS A 80 1.45 5.78 15.94
N ALA A 81 1.24 4.46 16.00
CA ALA A 81 2.33 3.50 15.89
C ALA A 81 3.02 3.56 14.51
N THR A 82 2.26 3.76 13.42
CA THR A 82 2.82 3.94 12.08
C THR A 82 3.65 5.22 11.97
N LEU A 83 3.16 6.36 12.51
CA LEU A 83 3.93 7.61 12.55
C LEU A 83 5.14 7.52 13.46
N ALA A 84 5.00 6.88 14.63
CA ALA A 84 6.11 6.66 15.56
C ALA A 84 7.23 5.86 14.89
N GLU A 85 6.88 4.83 14.08
CA GLU A 85 7.87 4.09 13.30
C GLU A 85 8.60 4.98 12.29
N ILE A 86 7.87 5.80 11.53
CA ILE A 86 8.45 6.72 10.55
C ILE A 86 9.36 7.76 11.19
N LEU A 87 9.03 8.19 12.43
CA LEU A 87 9.85 9.11 13.22
C LEU A 87 11.01 8.43 13.97
N GLY A 88 11.20 7.11 13.82
CA GLY A 88 12.23 6.35 14.52
C GLY A 88 12.01 6.33 16.05
N ARG A 89 10.80 6.09 16.52
CA ARG A 89 10.41 6.05 17.93
C ARG A 89 10.18 4.62 18.42
N GLU A 90 10.44 4.36 19.71
CA GLU A 90 10.28 3.03 20.33
C GLU A 90 8.82 2.52 20.28
N ASP A 91 7.83 3.41 20.34
CA ASP A 91 6.40 3.05 20.21
C ASP A 91 5.98 2.73 18.77
N GLY A 92 6.91 2.71 17.80
CA GLY A 92 6.66 2.37 16.40
C GLY A 92 6.37 0.89 16.20
N LEU A 93 5.75 0.56 15.05
CA LEU A 93 5.38 -0.82 14.65
C LEU A 93 6.56 -1.80 14.71
N CYS A 94 7.76 -1.32 14.40
CA CYS A 94 9.04 -2.06 14.44
C CYS A 94 10.01 -1.44 15.47
N ARG A 95 9.51 -0.77 16.50
CA ARG A 95 10.31 -0.06 17.52
C ARG A 95 11.25 0.99 16.92
N GLY A 96 10.81 1.67 15.86
CA GLY A 96 11.58 2.70 15.17
C GLY A 96 12.77 2.19 14.34
N ARG A 97 12.86 0.90 14.05
CA ARG A 97 13.99 0.28 13.33
C ARG A 97 13.77 0.17 11.82
N GLY A 98 12.51 0.08 11.38
CA GLY A 98 12.15 -0.09 9.97
C GLY A 98 12.05 1.23 9.21
N GLY A 99 11.51 2.25 9.85
CA GLY A 99 11.23 3.55 9.23
C GLY A 99 10.17 3.46 8.12
N SER A 100 10.13 4.49 7.27
CA SER A 100 9.10 4.68 6.24
C SER A 100 8.92 3.51 5.27
N MET A 101 10.01 2.84 4.87
CA MET A 101 9.98 1.84 3.80
C MET A 101 9.92 0.37 4.29
N HIS A 102 9.95 0.13 5.61
CA HIS A 102 10.05 -1.23 6.16
C HIS A 102 9.04 -1.46 7.29
N LEU A 103 7.81 -0.99 7.09
CA LEU A 103 6.72 -1.16 8.04
C LEU A 103 6.28 -2.63 8.13
N VAL A 104 6.16 -3.14 9.34
CA VAL A 104 5.62 -4.47 9.64
C VAL A 104 4.63 -4.35 10.80
N ASP A 105 3.44 -4.92 10.62
CA ASP A 105 2.42 -5.04 11.65
C ASP A 105 1.79 -6.44 11.56
N ALA A 106 2.52 -7.42 12.06
CA ALA A 106 2.13 -8.82 12.01
C ALA A 106 0.77 -9.09 12.69
N ALA A 107 0.41 -8.29 13.71
CA ALA A 107 -0.87 -8.42 14.41
C ALA A 107 -2.06 -8.10 13.50
N ASN A 108 -1.87 -7.25 12.49
CA ASN A 108 -2.86 -6.91 11.48
C ASN A 108 -2.58 -7.56 10.11
N GLY A 109 -1.67 -8.55 10.05
CA GLY A 109 -1.34 -9.27 8.82
C GLY A 109 -0.44 -8.48 7.84
N VAL A 110 0.13 -7.33 8.22
CA VAL A 110 1.13 -6.63 7.41
C VAL A 110 2.50 -7.26 7.68
N LEU A 111 2.96 -8.10 6.75
CA LEU A 111 4.18 -8.90 6.96
C LEU A 111 5.43 -8.28 6.35
N GLY A 112 5.31 -7.22 5.55
CA GLY A 112 6.49 -6.51 5.10
C GLY A 112 6.23 -5.40 4.08
N ALA A 113 6.87 -4.27 4.33
CA ALA A 113 7.18 -3.26 3.32
C ALA A 113 8.68 -3.35 2.98
N THR A 114 9.04 -3.13 1.73
CA THR A 114 10.45 -3.20 1.31
C THR A 114 10.80 -2.17 0.25
N GLY A 115 12.02 -1.64 0.34
CA GLY A 115 12.64 -0.82 -0.69
C GLY A 115 13.22 -1.62 -1.87
N VAL A 116 13.31 -2.94 -1.75
CA VAL A 116 13.80 -3.80 -2.84
C VAL A 116 12.71 -4.00 -3.87
N VAL A 117 12.92 -3.46 -5.08
CA VAL A 117 11.95 -3.55 -6.17
C VAL A 117 11.67 -5.02 -6.52
N ALA A 118 10.38 -5.39 -6.58
CA ALA A 118 9.87 -6.75 -6.79
C ALA A 118 10.22 -7.77 -5.67
N GLY A 119 11.01 -7.41 -4.65
CA GLY A 119 11.40 -8.35 -3.59
C GLY A 119 10.23 -8.85 -2.73
N ASN A 120 9.17 -8.06 -2.62
CA ASN A 120 7.95 -8.42 -1.89
C ASN A 120 7.08 -9.48 -2.59
N LEU A 121 7.21 -9.65 -3.90
CA LEU A 121 6.39 -10.58 -4.69
C LEU A 121 6.63 -12.03 -4.27
N ALA A 122 7.90 -12.45 -4.21
CA ALA A 122 8.28 -13.80 -3.78
C ALA A 122 7.90 -14.07 -2.32
N LEU A 123 8.01 -13.06 -1.44
CA LEU A 123 7.58 -13.17 -0.04
C LEU A 123 6.07 -13.44 0.05
N ALA A 124 5.27 -12.73 -0.75
CA ALA A 124 3.82 -12.93 -0.80
C ALA A 124 3.44 -14.33 -1.32
N ALA A 125 4.14 -14.81 -2.37
CA ALA A 125 3.94 -16.16 -2.87
C ALA A 125 4.33 -17.21 -1.82
N GLY A 126 5.42 -17.02 -1.09
CA GLY A 126 5.85 -17.88 0.01
C GLY A 126 4.83 -17.94 1.15
N ALA A 127 4.26 -16.79 1.54
CA ALA A 127 3.20 -16.74 2.56
C ALA A 127 1.91 -17.47 2.09
N ALA A 128 1.52 -17.29 0.84
CA ALA A 128 0.37 -17.99 0.26
C ALA A 128 0.61 -19.50 0.19
N TRP A 129 1.81 -19.93 -0.20
CA TRP A 129 2.20 -21.33 -0.19
C TRP A 129 2.14 -21.93 1.24
N ALA A 130 2.66 -21.19 2.23
CA ALA A 130 2.61 -21.64 3.62
C ALA A 130 1.16 -21.78 4.13
N ALA A 131 0.26 -20.84 3.78
CA ALA A 131 -1.15 -20.94 4.11
C ALA A 131 -1.81 -22.16 3.48
N GLN A 132 -1.57 -22.37 2.18
CA GLN A 132 -2.07 -23.55 1.43
C GLN A 132 -1.56 -24.86 2.02
N ALA A 133 -0.27 -24.96 2.32
CA ALA A 133 0.34 -26.15 2.93
C ALA A 133 -0.21 -26.46 4.33
N GLN A 134 -0.69 -25.44 5.06
CA GLN A 134 -1.33 -25.57 6.37
C GLN A 134 -2.85 -25.76 6.30
N GLY A 135 -3.44 -25.83 5.09
CA GLY A 135 -4.89 -25.94 4.89
C GLY A 135 -5.68 -24.72 5.32
N LYS A 136 -5.03 -23.55 5.43
CA LYS A 136 -5.67 -22.27 5.77
C LYS A 136 -6.35 -21.63 4.56
N GLN A 137 -7.39 -20.83 4.81
CA GLN A 137 -8.17 -20.15 3.77
C GLN A 137 -7.78 -18.69 3.57
N ASN A 138 -6.76 -18.20 4.29
CA ASN A 138 -6.27 -16.84 4.12
C ASN A 138 -5.53 -16.67 2.80
N ILE A 139 -5.63 -15.50 2.23
CA ILE A 139 -4.96 -15.10 0.99
C ILE A 139 -3.76 -14.20 1.29
N SER A 140 -2.87 -14.10 0.32
CA SER A 140 -1.77 -13.14 0.33
C SER A 140 -2.04 -12.04 -0.70
N VAL A 141 -1.87 -10.78 -0.31
CA VAL A 141 -1.97 -9.63 -1.21
C VAL A 141 -0.63 -8.93 -1.27
N VAL A 142 -0.19 -8.57 -2.47
CA VAL A 142 1.05 -7.83 -2.66
C VAL A 142 0.85 -6.63 -3.58
N PHE A 143 1.23 -5.44 -3.08
CA PHE A 143 1.22 -4.20 -3.85
C PHE A 143 2.60 -3.91 -4.41
N PHE A 144 2.66 -3.52 -5.68
CA PHE A 144 3.91 -3.16 -6.36
C PHE A 144 3.65 -2.13 -7.46
N GLY A 145 4.66 -1.37 -7.85
CA GLY A 145 4.59 -0.41 -8.95
C GLY A 145 4.91 -1.04 -10.30
N ASP A 146 4.51 -0.40 -11.39
CA ASP A 146 4.77 -0.84 -12.76
C ASP A 146 6.27 -1.03 -13.08
N GLY A 147 7.16 -0.27 -12.43
CA GLY A 147 8.61 -0.47 -12.56
C GLY A 147 9.11 -1.84 -12.08
N ALA A 148 8.37 -2.54 -11.22
CA ALA A 148 8.74 -3.88 -10.77
C ALA A 148 8.70 -4.93 -11.88
N THR A 149 7.99 -4.68 -12.97
CA THR A 149 7.88 -5.61 -14.11
C THR A 149 9.18 -5.83 -14.88
N GLY A 150 10.17 -4.95 -14.71
CA GLY A 150 11.51 -5.12 -15.27
C GLY A 150 12.41 -6.07 -14.47
N ALA A 151 12.00 -6.51 -13.28
CA ALA A 151 12.79 -7.42 -12.46
C ALA A 151 12.47 -8.90 -12.78
N GLY A 152 13.51 -9.74 -12.87
CA GLY A 152 13.33 -11.20 -13.08
C GLY A 152 12.42 -11.83 -12.03
N ALA A 153 12.53 -11.43 -10.77
CA ALA A 153 11.70 -11.90 -9.66
C ALA A 153 10.18 -11.72 -9.90
N PHE A 154 9.76 -10.70 -10.66
CA PHE A 154 8.36 -10.55 -11.05
C PHE A 154 7.90 -11.75 -11.88
N HIS A 155 8.60 -12.08 -12.96
CA HIS A 155 8.25 -13.16 -13.88
C HIS A 155 8.35 -14.53 -13.22
N GLU A 156 9.41 -14.78 -12.46
CA GLU A 156 9.64 -16.02 -11.72
C GLU A 156 8.52 -16.28 -10.72
N THR A 157 8.12 -15.24 -9.97
CA THR A 157 7.06 -15.35 -8.97
C THR A 157 5.69 -15.61 -9.60
N LEU A 158 5.34 -14.91 -10.69
CA LEU A 158 4.07 -15.14 -11.39
C LEU A 158 4.00 -16.60 -11.91
N ASN A 159 5.09 -17.11 -12.48
CA ASN A 159 5.16 -18.48 -12.95
C ASN A 159 4.92 -19.51 -11.84
N VAL A 160 5.63 -19.38 -10.72
CA VAL A 160 5.49 -20.30 -9.57
C VAL A 160 4.10 -20.20 -8.96
N ALA A 161 3.59 -18.97 -8.77
CA ALA A 161 2.26 -18.76 -8.20
C ALA A 161 1.15 -19.38 -9.06
N ALA A 162 1.23 -19.25 -10.38
CA ALA A 162 0.28 -19.85 -11.32
C ALA A 162 0.39 -21.38 -11.32
N LEU A 163 1.62 -21.92 -11.41
CA LEU A 163 1.86 -23.37 -11.43
C LEU A 163 1.31 -24.07 -10.19
N TRP A 164 1.48 -23.47 -9.01
CA TRP A 164 1.04 -24.05 -7.74
C TRP A 164 -0.35 -23.57 -7.32
N ARG A 165 -1.02 -22.75 -8.14
CA ARG A 165 -2.35 -22.16 -7.86
C ARG A 165 -2.40 -21.49 -6.50
N LEU A 166 -1.37 -20.69 -6.19
CA LEU A 166 -1.27 -20.02 -4.91
C LEU A 166 -2.34 -18.92 -4.77
N PRO A 167 -2.96 -18.76 -3.60
CA PRO A 167 -3.96 -17.72 -3.36
C PRO A 167 -3.30 -16.34 -3.16
N VAL A 168 -2.68 -15.80 -4.23
CA VAL A 168 -2.01 -14.48 -4.24
C VAL A 168 -2.76 -13.51 -5.13
N LEU A 169 -3.11 -12.35 -4.59
CA LEU A 169 -3.54 -11.18 -5.36
C LEU A 169 -2.33 -10.28 -5.60
N PHE A 170 -1.91 -10.20 -6.85
CA PHE A 170 -0.90 -9.27 -7.32
C PHE A 170 -1.57 -7.95 -7.71
N VAL A 171 -1.37 -6.87 -6.96
CA VAL A 171 -1.95 -5.55 -7.23
C VAL A 171 -0.85 -4.62 -7.75
N CYS A 172 -0.92 -4.31 -9.03
CA CYS A 172 -0.03 -3.33 -9.64
C CYS A 172 -0.62 -1.92 -9.56
N GLU A 173 0.05 -1.03 -8.86
CA GLU A 173 -0.20 0.41 -8.92
C GLU A 173 0.57 1.00 -10.10
N ASN A 174 -0.01 0.89 -11.30
CA ASN A 174 0.59 1.46 -12.51
C ASN A 174 0.41 2.98 -12.50
N ASN A 175 1.41 3.69 -11.97
CA ASN A 175 1.41 5.15 -11.90
C ASN A 175 2.18 5.81 -13.05
N GLY A 176 2.59 5.03 -14.05
CA GLY A 176 3.22 5.50 -15.27
C GLY A 176 4.72 5.76 -15.18
N TYR A 177 5.35 5.50 -14.04
CA TYR A 177 6.77 5.82 -13.84
C TYR A 177 7.50 4.79 -12.99
N ALA A 178 8.61 4.27 -13.52
CA ALA A 178 9.64 3.60 -12.76
C ALA A 178 10.65 4.66 -12.27
N GLU A 179 10.52 5.11 -11.03
CA GLU A 179 11.22 6.25 -10.47
C GLU A 179 10.99 7.54 -11.31
N PHE A 180 11.89 7.89 -12.22
CA PHE A 180 11.81 9.04 -13.13
C PHE A 180 11.59 8.64 -14.59
N THR A 181 11.72 7.34 -14.90
CA THR A 181 11.59 6.81 -16.26
C THR A 181 10.11 6.52 -16.55
N SER A 182 9.59 7.09 -17.63
CA SER A 182 8.19 6.87 -18.01
C SER A 182 7.91 5.42 -18.39
N ARG A 183 6.65 5.00 -18.29
CA ARG A 183 6.22 3.64 -18.67
C ARG A 183 6.62 3.29 -20.09
N GLU A 184 6.48 4.22 -21.01
CA GLU A 184 6.78 4.03 -22.44
C GLU A 184 8.29 3.86 -22.70
N GLU A 185 9.15 4.44 -21.85
CA GLU A 185 10.60 4.33 -21.97
C GLU A 185 11.15 3.04 -21.36
N HIS A 186 10.48 2.45 -20.36
CA HIS A 186 11.01 1.25 -19.71
C HIS A 186 10.29 -0.05 -20.10
N SER A 187 9.20 -0.01 -20.88
CA SER A 187 8.48 -1.21 -21.30
C SER A 187 7.74 -1.04 -22.61
N ASN A 188 7.91 -2.00 -23.52
CA ASN A 188 7.11 -2.11 -24.75
C ASN A 188 5.68 -2.66 -24.50
N VAL A 189 5.40 -3.17 -23.29
CA VAL A 189 4.09 -3.71 -22.92
C VAL A 189 3.26 -2.60 -22.30
N THR A 190 2.17 -2.21 -22.93
CA THR A 190 1.32 -1.09 -22.49
C THR A 190 0.69 -1.36 -21.13
N HIS A 191 0.09 -2.53 -20.95
CA HIS A 191 -0.59 -2.90 -19.71
C HIS A 191 0.15 -4.01 -18.97
N VAL A 192 0.39 -3.81 -17.67
CA VAL A 192 1.03 -4.82 -16.81
C VAL A 192 0.20 -6.09 -16.75
N SER A 193 -1.13 -6.00 -16.83
CA SER A 193 -2.03 -7.16 -16.87
C SER A 193 -1.73 -8.13 -18.02
N SER A 194 -1.15 -7.66 -19.13
CA SER A 194 -0.77 -8.51 -20.27
C SER A 194 0.34 -9.52 -19.92
N PHE A 195 1.15 -9.26 -18.89
CA PHE A 195 2.15 -10.21 -18.41
C PHE A 195 1.57 -11.47 -17.76
N ALA A 196 0.27 -11.48 -17.45
CA ALA A 196 -0.39 -12.65 -16.87
C ALA A 196 -0.64 -13.78 -17.91
N ALA A 197 -0.83 -13.41 -19.17
CA ALA A 197 -1.21 -14.34 -20.24
C ALA A 197 -0.24 -15.52 -20.44
N PRO A 198 1.09 -15.34 -20.44
CA PRO A 198 2.05 -16.44 -20.55
C PRO A 198 1.93 -17.48 -19.43
N TYR A 199 1.39 -17.12 -18.29
CA TYR A 199 1.22 -17.97 -17.10
C TYR A 199 -0.23 -18.50 -16.96
N ALA A 200 -1.09 -18.25 -17.94
CA ALA A 200 -2.53 -18.58 -17.89
C ALA A 200 -3.22 -18.04 -16.61
N MET A 201 -2.75 -16.91 -16.10
CA MET A 201 -3.26 -16.24 -14.91
C MET A 201 -4.37 -15.25 -15.30
N PRO A 202 -5.52 -15.25 -14.62
CA PRO A 202 -6.53 -14.22 -14.83
C PRO A 202 -6.00 -12.83 -14.42
N ALA A 203 -6.34 -11.83 -15.23
CA ALA A 203 -5.89 -10.46 -14.99
C ALA A 203 -6.93 -9.44 -15.46
N LYS A 204 -6.84 -8.23 -14.90
CA LYS A 204 -7.71 -7.10 -15.26
C LYS A 204 -6.99 -5.78 -15.09
N THR A 205 -7.20 -4.85 -16.03
CA THR A 205 -6.79 -3.44 -15.91
C THR A 205 -8.00 -2.61 -15.58
N ILE A 206 -7.89 -1.73 -14.58
CA ILE A 206 -8.96 -0.86 -14.10
C ILE A 206 -8.47 0.56 -13.85
N ASP A 207 -9.41 1.50 -13.73
CA ASP A 207 -9.15 2.84 -13.20
C ASP A 207 -8.93 2.74 -11.68
N GLY A 208 -7.67 2.85 -11.26
CA GLY A 208 -7.25 2.77 -9.85
C GLY A 208 -7.60 4.02 -9.02
N ASN A 209 -8.12 5.08 -9.64
CA ASN A 209 -8.55 6.29 -8.94
C ASN A 209 -10.07 6.35 -8.71
N ASP A 210 -10.80 5.37 -9.20
CA ASP A 210 -12.23 5.20 -8.96
C ASP A 210 -12.48 4.13 -7.91
N LEU A 211 -12.69 4.55 -6.65
CA LEU A 211 -12.84 3.61 -5.53
C LEU A 211 -13.93 2.56 -5.76
N PRO A 212 -15.13 2.87 -6.28
CA PRO A 212 -16.13 1.86 -6.59
C PRO A 212 -15.64 0.79 -7.58
N THR A 213 -14.90 1.19 -8.60
CA THR A 213 -14.30 0.28 -9.59
C THR A 213 -13.23 -0.61 -8.94
N VAL A 214 -12.34 -0.04 -8.12
CA VAL A 214 -11.33 -0.81 -7.38
C VAL A 214 -11.99 -1.81 -6.43
N PHE A 215 -12.98 -1.36 -5.66
CA PHE A 215 -13.72 -2.21 -4.73
C PHE A 215 -14.37 -3.41 -5.43
N ALA A 216 -15.05 -3.17 -6.56
CA ALA A 216 -15.71 -4.24 -7.31
C ALA A 216 -14.71 -5.25 -7.90
N ALA A 217 -13.62 -4.76 -8.51
CA ALA A 217 -12.60 -5.61 -9.11
C ALA A 217 -11.81 -6.41 -8.06
N ALA A 218 -11.49 -5.80 -6.92
CA ALA A 218 -10.82 -6.48 -5.82
C ALA A 218 -11.71 -7.59 -5.23
N ARG A 219 -13.00 -7.35 -5.07
CA ARG A 219 -13.96 -8.37 -4.64
C ARG A 219 -13.97 -9.57 -5.59
N GLU A 220 -14.12 -9.32 -6.91
CA GLU A 220 -14.09 -10.36 -7.94
C GLU A 220 -12.81 -11.20 -7.85
N ALA A 221 -11.64 -10.56 -7.80
CA ALA A 221 -10.36 -11.22 -7.71
C ALA A 221 -10.22 -12.06 -6.42
N ILE A 222 -10.58 -11.47 -5.27
CA ILE A 222 -10.49 -12.16 -3.97
C ILE A 222 -11.44 -13.36 -3.89
N GLU A 223 -12.64 -13.28 -4.48
CA GLU A 223 -13.55 -14.42 -4.57
C GLU A 223 -12.94 -15.56 -5.39
N ILE A 224 -12.24 -15.26 -6.50
CA ILE A 224 -11.51 -16.24 -7.29
C ILE A 224 -10.44 -16.95 -6.45
N LEU A 225 -9.65 -16.19 -5.70
CA LEU A 225 -8.59 -16.73 -4.83
C LEU A 225 -9.16 -17.64 -3.73
N ARG A 226 -10.22 -17.19 -3.03
CA ARG A 226 -10.85 -17.96 -1.94
C ARG A 226 -11.50 -19.25 -2.43
N ASN A 227 -11.90 -19.30 -3.71
CA ASN A 227 -12.43 -20.51 -4.35
C ASN A 227 -11.30 -21.45 -4.86
N GLY A 228 -10.03 -21.15 -4.58
CA GLY A 228 -8.87 -22.00 -4.93
C GLY A 228 -8.54 -22.01 -6.42
N ALA A 229 -9.01 -21.01 -7.19
CA ALA A 229 -8.75 -20.95 -8.63
C ALA A 229 -7.34 -20.42 -8.98
N GLY A 230 -6.52 -20.09 -7.99
CA GLY A 230 -5.13 -19.66 -8.17
C GLY A 230 -4.96 -18.15 -8.08
N PRO A 231 -3.79 -17.64 -8.50
CA PRO A 231 -3.47 -16.22 -8.37
C PRO A 231 -4.23 -15.33 -9.35
N TYR A 232 -4.24 -14.03 -9.07
CA TYR A 232 -4.86 -13.01 -9.91
C TYR A 232 -3.94 -11.79 -10.02
N LEU A 233 -3.85 -11.17 -11.21
CA LEU A 233 -3.14 -9.92 -11.44
C LEU A 233 -4.12 -8.78 -11.69
N LEU A 234 -4.20 -7.85 -10.75
CA LEU A 234 -5.03 -6.64 -10.86
C LEU A 234 -4.13 -5.43 -11.14
N GLU A 235 -4.24 -4.85 -12.32
CA GLU A 235 -3.58 -3.60 -12.68
C GLU A 235 -4.51 -2.42 -12.41
N CYS A 236 -4.09 -1.53 -11.53
CA CYS A 236 -4.78 -0.30 -11.19
C CYS A 236 -4.04 0.89 -11.84
N MET A 237 -4.62 1.47 -12.88
CA MET A 237 -4.09 2.68 -13.51
C MET A 237 -4.28 3.85 -12.56
N THR A 238 -3.19 4.44 -12.11
CA THR A 238 -3.20 5.49 -11.10
C THR A 238 -2.12 6.53 -11.37
N PHE A 239 -1.82 7.39 -10.42
CA PHE A 239 -0.76 8.39 -10.53
C PHE A 239 -0.27 8.84 -9.15
N ARG A 240 0.94 9.34 -9.11
CA ARG A 240 1.49 10.02 -7.94
C ARG A 240 1.14 11.51 -8.00
N MET A 241 0.45 12.07 -7.00
CA MET A 241 0.26 13.52 -6.88
C MET A 241 1.54 14.22 -6.41
N ALA A 242 2.36 13.52 -5.63
CA ALA A 242 3.70 13.94 -5.24
C ALA A 242 4.74 13.36 -6.21
N GLY A 243 6.01 13.75 -6.07
CA GLY A 243 7.13 13.16 -6.79
C GLY A 243 7.40 11.69 -6.41
N HIS A 244 8.52 11.16 -6.85
CA HIS A 244 8.93 9.80 -6.51
C HIS A 244 9.17 9.66 -5.01
N TYR A 245 9.87 10.63 -4.41
CA TYR A 245 10.11 10.73 -2.97
C TYR A 245 9.92 12.19 -2.50
N VAL A 246 9.92 12.42 -1.20
CA VAL A 246 9.86 13.78 -0.64
C VAL A 246 11.16 14.53 -0.98
N GLY A 247 11.01 15.64 -1.70
CA GLY A 247 12.16 16.42 -2.23
C GLY A 247 12.37 16.28 -3.73
N ASP A 248 11.66 15.37 -4.39
CA ASP A 248 11.68 15.24 -5.85
C ASP A 248 11.03 16.47 -6.51
N ALA A 249 11.80 17.19 -7.35
CA ALA A 249 11.35 18.39 -8.06
C ALA A 249 10.46 18.11 -9.27
N GLN A 250 10.22 16.85 -9.63
CA GLN A 250 9.34 16.39 -10.70
C GLN A 250 9.63 16.99 -12.09
N GLN A 251 10.89 17.27 -12.42
CA GLN A 251 11.30 17.88 -13.70
C GLN A 251 11.02 16.98 -14.92
N TYR A 252 10.78 15.70 -14.72
CA TYR A 252 10.44 14.70 -15.74
C TYR A 252 8.95 14.70 -16.13
N ARG A 253 8.12 15.56 -15.50
CA ARG A 253 6.68 15.71 -15.79
C ARG A 253 6.37 17.06 -16.39
N SER A 254 5.47 17.09 -17.35
CA SER A 254 4.97 18.35 -17.89
C SER A 254 3.97 19.02 -16.95
N LYS A 255 3.78 20.34 -17.12
CA LYS A 255 2.77 21.09 -16.33
C LYS A 255 1.35 20.63 -16.66
N GLU A 256 1.13 20.25 -17.90
CA GLU A 256 -0.15 19.75 -18.43
C GLU A 256 -0.49 18.40 -17.78
N GLU A 257 0.48 17.49 -17.68
CA GLU A 257 0.34 16.21 -16.97
C GLU A 257 -0.02 16.44 -15.51
N LEU A 258 0.71 17.31 -14.79
CA LEU A 258 0.45 17.63 -13.40
C LEU A 258 -0.93 18.26 -13.17
N ALA A 259 -1.43 19.06 -14.12
CA ALA A 259 -2.77 19.62 -14.06
C ALA A 259 -3.85 18.52 -14.24
N ALA A 260 -3.69 17.65 -15.24
CA ALA A 260 -4.63 16.56 -15.51
C ALA A 260 -4.75 15.54 -14.37
N ILE A 261 -3.68 15.37 -13.58
CA ILE A 261 -3.67 14.50 -12.38
C ILE A 261 -4.64 15.00 -11.32
N ARG A 262 -4.78 16.32 -11.14
CA ARG A 262 -5.64 16.91 -10.10
C ARG A 262 -7.12 16.55 -10.30
N ASP A 263 -7.58 16.48 -11.54
CA ASP A 263 -8.97 16.18 -11.88
C ASP A 263 -9.34 14.70 -11.59
N LYS A 264 -8.32 13.84 -11.45
CA LYS A 264 -8.47 12.42 -11.16
C LYS A 264 -8.37 12.09 -9.67
N CYS A 265 -8.42 13.09 -8.78
CA CYS A 265 -8.29 12.88 -7.34
C CYS A 265 -9.32 11.86 -6.81
N PRO A 266 -8.87 10.74 -6.18
CA PRO A 266 -9.78 9.69 -5.73
C PRO A 266 -10.75 10.17 -4.64
N ILE A 267 -10.34 11.12 -3.79
CA ILE A 267 -11.18 11.71 -2.75
C ILE A 267 -12.31 12.52 -3.39
N GLU A 268 -12.00 13.39 -4.35
CA GLU A 268 -13.00 14.22 -5.02
C GLU A 268 -13.96 13.38 -5.87
N ARG A 269 -13.48 12.27 -6.43
CA ARG A 269 -14.33 11.33 -7.18
C ARG A 269 -15.31 10.61 -6.25
N LEU A 270 -14.85 10.07 -5.13
CA LEU A 270 -15.73 9.42 -4.16
C LEU A 270 -16.70 10.43 -3.51
N LYS A 271 -16.26 11.67 -3.26
CA LYS A 271 -17.12 12.75 -2.79
C LYS A 271 -18.32 12.96 -3.72
N ARG A 272 -18.07 13.10 -5.04
CA ARG A 272 -19.14 13.25 -6.05
C ARG A 272 -20.10 12.05 -6.04
N HIS A 273 -19.57 10.84 -6.02
CA HIS A 273 -20.34 9.61 -5.94
C HIS A 273 -21.25 9.53 -4.69
N LEU A 274 -20.78 10.01 -3.53
CA LEU A 274 -21.57 10.08 -2.30
C LEU A 274 -22.66 11.16 -2.39
N MET A 275 -22.34 12.33 -2.95
CA MET A 275 -23.31 13.43 -3.12
C MET A 275 -24.44 13.02 -4.09
N GLU A 276 -24.14 12.31 -5.18
CA GLU A 276 -25.13 11.74 -6.11
C GLU A 276 -26.07 10.74 -5.42
N ARG A 277 -25.62 10.12 -4.31
CA ARG A 277 -26.42 9.24 -3.45
C ARG A 277 -27.10 9.94 -2.28
N GLY A 278 -27.10 11.27 -2.28
CA GLY A 278 -27.83 12.10 -1.32
C GLY A 278 -27.07 12.46 -0.04
N VAL A 279 -25.77 12.13 0.06
CA VAL A 279 -24.95 12.59 1.20
C VAL A 279 -24.70 14.09 1.07
N LYS A 280 -24.96 14.86 2.14
CA LYS A 280 -24.78 16.31 2.13
C LYS A 280 -23.32 16.70 2.26
N GLN A 281 -22.92 17.81 1.62
CA GLN A 281 -21.58 18.39 1.71
C GLN A 281 -21.10 18.53 3.17
N GLY A 282 -21.91 19.08 4.07
CA GLY A 282 -21.52 19.29 5.48
C GLY A 282 -21.22 17.98 6.23
N GLU A 283 -21.87 16.87 5.85
CA GLU A 283 -21.53 15.54 6.41
C GLU A 283 -20.16 15.07 5.93
N LEU A 284 -19.85 15.26 4.65
CA LEU A 284 -18.55 14.92 4.08
C LEU A 284 -17.42 15.79 4.67
N ASP A 285 -17.69 17.06 4.89
CA ASP A 285 -16.75 17.98 5.55
C ASP A 285 -16.46 17.53 7.01
N THR A 286 -17.49 17.09 7.73
CA THR A 286 -17.35 16.53 9.08
C THR A 286 -16.46 15.28 9.09
N ILE A 287 -16.60 14.40 8.10
CA ILE A 287 -15.75 13.21 7.96
C ILE A 287 -14.28 13.62 7.74
N GLY A 288 -14.03 14.61 6.88
CA GLY A 288 -12.68 15.14 6.63
C GLY A 288 -12.04 15.77 7.87
N GLU A 289 -12.81 16.57 8.62
CA GLU A 289 -12.32 17.20 9.87
C GLU A 289 -12.03 16.16 10.96
N ARG A 290 -12.84 15.09 11.07
CA ARG A 290 -12.55 13.98 11.98
C ARG A 290 -11.23 13.31 11.63
N ALA A 291 -11.00 12.97 10.37
CA ALA A 291 -9.74 12.37 9.92
C ALA A 291 -8.53 13.29 10.23
N LYS A 292 -8.71 14.61 10.08
CA LYS A 292 -7.67 15.60 10.37
C LYS A 292 -7.33 15.63 11.86
N GLN A 293 -8.33 15.60 12.74
CA GLN A 293 -8.12 15.54 14.19
C GLN A 293 -7.40 14.25 14.60
N GLU A 294 -7.80 13.08 14.05
CA GLU A 294 -7.17 11.80 14.32
C GLU A 294 -5.68 11.82 13.92
N VAL A 295 -5.36 12.33 12.74
CA VAL A 295 -3.98 12.42 12.26
C VAL A 295 -3.16 13.42 13.09
N GLN A 296 -3.75 14.57 13.47
CA GLN A 296 -3.07 15.55 14.32
C GLN A 296 -2.72 14.97 15.70
N GLN A 297 -3.64 14.26 16.33
CA GLN A 297 -3.42 13.59 17.61
C GLN A 297 -2.34 12.51 17.48
N ALA A 298 -2.32 11.76 16.37
CA ALA A 298 -1.30 10.77 16.11
C ALA A 298 0.10 11.39 15.95
N VAL A 299 0.20 12.56 15.29
CA VAL A 299 1.48 13.32 15.17
C VAL A 299 1.99 13.74 16.55
N GLU A 300 1.13 14.33 17.39
CA GLU A 300 1.52 14.77 18.72
C GLU A 300 1.98 13.60 19.59
N ALA A 301 1.23 12.51 19.58
CA ALA A 301 1.56 11.30 20.33
C ALA A 301 2.86 10.64 19.83
N ALA A 302 3.07 10.55 18.51
CA ALA A 302 4.28 9.98 17.93
C ALA A 302 5.53 10.81 18.23
N ARG A 303 5.42 12.15 18.22
CA ARG A 303 6.52 13.04 18.62
C ARG A 303 6.90 12.90 20.09
N ALA A 304 5.90 12.69 20.96
CA ALA A 304 6.11 12.52 22.40
C ALA A 304 6.68 11.13 22.76
N ALA A 305 6.60 10.16 21.85
CA ALA A 305 7.10 8.81 22.08
C ALA A 305 8.63 8.80 22.27
N PRO A 306 9.18 7.92 23.14
CA PRO A 306 10.61 7.85 23.42
C PRO A 306 11.41 7.42 22.19
N ARG A 307 12.69 7.79 22.15
CA ARG A 307 13.65 7.25 21.18
C ARG A 307 14.06 5.84 21.61
N PRO A 308 14.36 4.92 20.65
CA PRO A 308 14.92 3.63 20.98
C PRO A 308 16.22 3.75 21.75
N ASP A 309 16.44 2.81 22.70
CA ASP A 309 17.71 2.70 23.40
C ASP A 309 18.78 2.16 22.45
N ALA A 310 19.83 2.96 22.21
CA ALA A 310 20.93 2.60 21.31
C ALA A 310 21.71 1.35 21.78
N THR A 311 21.70 1.04 23.08
CA THR A 311 22.36 -0.18 23.61
C THR A 311 21.66 -1.46 23.17
N ARG A 312 20.40 -1.36 22.76
CA ARG A 312 19.55 -2.47 22.31
C ARG A 312 19.55 -2.68 20.79
N VAL A 313 20.49 -2.04 20.05
CA VAL A 313 20.52 -2.09 18.57
C VAL A 313 20.69 -3.50 18.01
N LEU A 314 21.32 -4.40 18.76
CA LEU A 314 21.54 -5.80 18.38
C LEU A 314 20.42 -6.75 18.81
N GLU A 315 19.47 -6.26 19.62
CA GLU A 315 18.30 -7.07 19.99
C GLU A 315 17.40 -7.32 18.77
N ASP A 316 16.67 -8.41 18.78
CA ASP A 316 15.70 -8.79 17.76
C ASP A 316 16.29 -9.03 16.35
N VAL A 317 17.62 -9.10 16.16
CA VAL A 317 18.24 -9.47 14.88
C VAL A 317 18.07 -10.97 14.63
N TYR A 318 18.21 -11.78 15.67
CA TYR A 318 17.97 -13.22 15.64
C TYR A 318 17.04 -13.63 16.77
N ARG A 319 16.35 -14.76 16.58
CA ARG A 319 15.45 -15.32 17.59
C ARG A 319 16.17 -15.69 18.91
N SER A 320 17.42 -16.12 18.82
CA SER A 320 18.23 -16.48 19.98
C SER A 320 19.12 -15.30 20.38
N PRO A 321 19.06 -14.82 21.63
CA PRO A 321 19.91 -13.72 22.09
C PRO A 321 21.43 -13.96 21.90
N SER A 322 21.87 -15.23 21.97
CA SER A 322 23.26 -15.62 21.75
C SER A 322 23.76 -15.39 20.33
N LEU A 323 22.85 -15.32 19.34
CA LEU A 323 23.17 -15.01 17.95
C LEU A 323 23.16 -13.51 17.64
N ASN A 324 22.67 -12.68 18.55
CA ASN A 324 22.68 -11.23 18.41
C ASN A 324 24.01 -10.60 18.90
N ALA A 325 24.88 -11.37 19.56
CA ALA A 325 26.19 -10.88 19.96
C ALA A 325 27.11 -10.77 18.74
N ILE A 326 27.78 -9.63 18.58
CA ILE A 326 28.86 -9.49 17.60
C ILE A 326 30.03 -10.31 18.14
N PRO A 327 30.59 -11.28 17.37
CA PRO A 327 31.84 -11.91 17.75
C PRO A 327 32.89 -10.82 17.86
N GLY A 328 33.53 -10.67 19.04
CA GLY A 328 34.61 -9.71 19.26
C GLY A 328 35.87 -10.03 18.43
#